data_06ac56046fd2a15128d77dc46af2d30c
#
_entry.id   06ac56046fd2a15128d77dc46af2d30c
#
_cell.length_a   1.000
_cell.length_b   1.000
_cell.length_c   1.000
_cell.angle_alpha   90.00
_cell.angle_beta   90.00
_cell.angle_gamma   90.00
#
_symmetry.space_group_name_H-M   'P 1'
#
loop_
_entity.id
_entity.type
_entity.pdbx_description
1 polymer ?
#
loop_
_entity_poly.entity_id
_entity_poly.type
_entity_poly.pdbx_seq_one_letter_code
_entity_poly.pdbx_strand_id
1 'polypeptide(L)'
;MINDPSINVYEVVAEAESYFQNIDKNAKGSGWKAYNRWLYENEPKFYPSGDRSNVDPYFVSNEFKEYLKNNSIEEKSLFDNGWEELGPYYIEQVTGHYAVGLGRVESFYADPNDSNRIYLGSRSGGFWKTIDAGNTWVNTTDFLYAAGVNTIAVSPENPNHVLINVRNSNNGVTHGIHQSTDGGDTWNITSFNPENLSWGGLGTYNSIYKIAYHPTISDLVFIGTSEGLFRSTDNLNSWTNSATGNSWEWDYDFTQINFHPTDENIIYAATYNEDSNIYISNDGGSTFTKSNTIVGNSSNIKLSVSAACSNCVYVGTSNGVWKSTDNGQNFTLISNPGISNYGAFAVSDIDPNYMLFGDIDTHISSDEGLTFNQATYWSTGNANYNTTGTYVHADIRGSRSENGVFWVNTDGFLCKSLDNGTTWQIYEGQSIRENYCLGLSQSNHERTISGSQDNGTSIKTENSWVEFYGADGM
;
A
#
# COMPACT_ATOMS: atom_id res chain seq x y z
N MET A 1 -13.54 -23.75 0.60
CA MET A 1 -13.08 -24.35 -0.68
C MET A 1 -12.22 -23.39 -1.51
N ILE A 2 -12.66 -22.20 -1.84
CA ILE A 2 -11.88 -21.23 -2.65
C ILE A 2 -10.51 -20.94 -2.03
N ASN A 3 -10.45 -20.74 -0.73
CA ASN A 3 -9.21 -20.42 0.00
C ASN A 3 -8.36 -21.65 0.38
N ASP A 4 -8.82 -22.85 0.10
CA ASP A 4 -8.09 -24.07 0.39
C ASP A 4 -7.42 -24.59 -0.88
N PRO A 5 -6.07 -24.48 -1.00
CA PRO A 5 -5.34 -24.89 -2.20
C PRO A 5 -5.33 -26.41 -2.40
N SER A 6 -5.66 -27.20 -1.40
CA SER A 6 -5.74 -28.66 -1.55
C SER A 6 -6.98 -29.12 -2.34
N ILE A 7 -7.97 -28.24 -2.50
CA ILE A 7 -9.20 -28.54 -3.23
C ILE A 7 -9.02 -28.21 -4.72
N ASN A 8 -9.30 -29.18 -5.57
CA ASN A 8 -9.20 -29.02 -7.02
C ASN A 8 -10.17 -27.96 -7.57
N VAL A 9 -9.74 -27.21 -8.62
CA VAL A 9 -10.58 -26.19 -9.26
C VAL A 9 -11.95 -26.73 -9.65
N TYR A 10 -11.99 -27.91 -10.27
CA TYR A 10 -13.24 -28.49 -10.75
C TYR A 10 -14.16 -28.97 -9.64
N GLU A 11 -13.63 -29.31 -8.46
CA GLU A 11 -14.47 -29.58 -7.28
C GLU A 11 -15.12 -28.26 -6.76
N VAL A 12 -14.37 -27.15 -6.76
CA VAL A 12 -14.93 -25.83 -6.42
C VAL A 12 -16.03 -25.43 -7.41
N VAL A 13 -15.80 -25.68 -8.72
CA VAL A 13 -16.81 -25.41 -9.77
C VAL A 13 -18.08 -26.19 -9.53
N ALA A 14 -17.98 -27.50 -9.31
CA ALA A 14 -19.14 -28.37 -9.09
C ALA A 14 -19.95 -27.93 -7.86
N GLU A 15 -19.30 -27.59 -6.76
CA GLU A 15 -19.98 -27.10 -5.55
C GLU A 15 -20.63 -25.74 -5.78
N ALA A 16 -19.94 -24.82 -6.47
CA ALA A 16 -20.47 -23.52 -6.80
C ALA A 16 -21.69 -23.62 -7.73
N GLU A 17 -21.65 -24.47 -8.73
CA GLU A 17 -22.79 -24.71 -9.61
C GLU A 17 -24.00 -25.21 -8.82
N SER A 18 -23.80 -26.14 -7.90
CA SER A 18 -24.85 -26.64 -7.01
C SER A 18 -25.41 -25.53 -6.12
N TYR A 19 -24.55 -24.74 -5.49
CA TYR A 19 -24.92 -23.64 -4.61
C TYR A 19 -25.74 -22.56 -5.32
N PHE A 20 -25.29 -22.13 -6.52
CA PHE A 20 -25.91 -21.06 -7.28
C PHE A 20 -27.15 -21.48 -8.09
N GLN A 21 -27.55 -22.74 -8.10
CA GLN A 21 -28.79 -23.19 -8.76
C GLN A 21 -30.04 -22.54 -8.15
N ASN A 22 -30.04 -22.32 -6.83
CA ASN A 22 -31.19 -21.82 -6.09
C ASN A 22 -31.03 -20.38 -5.56
N ILE A 23 -30.02 -19.66 -6.05
CA ILE A 23 -29.69 -18.30 -5.60
C ILE A 23 -29.88 -17.32 -6.77
N ASP A 24 -30.53 -16.19 -6.49
CA ASP A 24 -30.52 -15.08 -7.46
C ASP A 24 -29.10 -14.52 -7.56
N LYS A 25 -28.46 -14.84 -8.69
CA LYS A 25 -27.08 -14.44 -8.99
C LYS A 25 -26.89 -12.93 -9.07
N ASN A 26 -27.98 -12.17 -9.33
CA ASN A 26 -27.96 -10.71 -9.44
C ASN A 26 -28.21 -10.01 -8.10
N ALA A 27 -28.63 -10.74 -7.08
CA ALA A 27 -28.87 -10.17 -5.76
C ALA A 27 -27.56 -9.66 -5.16
N LYS A 28 -27.61 -8.48 -4.53
CA LYS A 28 -26.47 -7.92 -3.79
C LYS A 28 -26.02 -8.89 -2.69
N GLY A 29 -24.74 -9.23 -2.67
CA GLY A 29 -24.19 -10.15 -1.68
C GLY A 29 -24.39 -11.64 -2.02
N SER A 30 -24.86 -11.99 -3.23
CA SER A 30 -25.02 -13.39 -3.65
C SER A 30 -23.70 -14.19 -3.68
N GLY A 31 -22.56 -13.51 -3.81
CA GLY A 31 -21.26 -14.15 -3.98
C GLY A 31 -20.93 -14.53 -5.43
N TRP A 32 -21.89 -14.41 -6.36
CA TRP A 32 -21.71 -14.85 -7.76
C TRP A 32 -20.58 -14.13 -8.47
N LYS A 33 -20.45 -12.80 -8.30
CA LYS A 33 -19.37 -12.03 -8.92
C LYS A 33 -18.00 -12.44 -8.38
N ALA A 34 -17.87 -12.62 -7.06
CA ALA A 34 -16.63 -13.05 -6.43
C ALA A 34 -16.20 -14.43 -6.93
N TYR A 35 -17.14 -15.36 -7.03
CA TYR A 35 -16.87 -16.69 -7.59
C TYR A 35 -16.40 -16.62 -9.05
N ASN A 36 -17.05 -15.83 -9.91
CA ASN A 36 -16.65 -15.74 -11.31
C ASN A 36 -15.27 -15.09 -11.49
N ARG A 37 -14.94 -14.08 -10.69
CA ARG A 37 -13.58 -13.51 -10.67
C ARG A 37 -12.54 -14.56 -10.31
N TRP A 38 -12.80 -15.30 -9.24
CA TRP A 38 -11.94 -16.40 -8.82
C TRP A 38 -11.78 -17.47 -9.91
N LEU A 39 -12.87 -17.88 -10.53
CA LEU A 39 -12.85 -18.90 -11.60
C LEU A 39 -12.05 -18.42 -12.81
N TYR A 40 -12.29 -17.21 -13.27
CA TYR A 40 -11.58 -16.58 -14.38
C TYR A 40 -10.06 -16.55 -14.16
N GLU A 41 -9.64 -16.31 -12.93
CA GLU A 41 -8.22 -16.29 -12.58
C GLU A 41 -7.61 -17.69 -12.42
N ASN A 42 -8.36 -18.65 -11.90
CA ASN A 42 -7.79 -19.93 -11.46
C ASN A 42 -7.94 -21.04 -12.51
N GLU A 43 -9.04 -21.10 -13.25
CA GLU A 43 -9.24 -22.16 -14.24
C GLU A 43 -8.13 -22.22 -15.30
N PRO A 44 -7.72 -21.12 -15.94
CA PRO A 44 -6.63 -21.16 -16.92
C PRO A 44 -5.27 -21.55 -16.33
N LYS A 45 -5.01 -21.17 -15.06
CA LYS A 45 -3.72 -21.45 -14.41
C LYS A 45 -3.53 -22.92 -14.11
N PHE A 46 -4.61 -23.64 -13.84
CA PHE A 46 -4.56 -25.03 -13.40
C PHE A 46 -5.10 -26.04 -14.43
N TYR A 47 -5.43 -25.56 -15.62
CA TYR A 47 -5.86 -26.42 -16.72
C TYR A 47 -4.70 -27.30 -17.23
N PRO A 48 -4.91 -28.59 -17.56
CA PRO A 48 -6.19 -29.31 -17.49
C PRO A 48 -6.44 -30.04 -16.16
N SER A 49 -5.46 -30.12 -15.26
CA SER A 49 -5.55 -30.96 -14.04
C SER A 49 -6.51 -30.41 -12.98
N GLY A 50 -6.66 -29.08 -12.93
CA GLY A 50 -7.36 -28.38 -11.85
C GLY A 50 -6.66 -28.47 -10.49
N ASP A 51 -5.46 -29.03 -10.41
CA ASP A 51 -4.70 -29.23 -9.18
C ASP A 51 -4.05 -27.90 -8.75
N ARG A 52 -4.40 -27.42 -7.55
CA ARG A 52 -3.89 -26.21 -6.92
C ARG A 52 -2.89 -26.46 -5.80
N SER A 53 -2.59 -27.73 -5.51
CA SER A 53 -1.76 -28.12 -4.37
C SER A 53 -0.28 -27.78 -4.54
N ASN A 54 0.16 -27.54 -5.78
CA ASN A 54 1.54 -27.27 -6.16
C ASN A 54 1.71 -25.88 -6.78
N VAL A 55 1.21 -24.83 -6.12
CA VAL A 55 1.42 -23.46 -6.61
C VAL A 55 2.78 -22.97 -6.14
N ASP A 56 3.71 -22.80 -7.07
CA ASP A 56 4.92 -22.01 -6.83
C ASP A 56 4.58 -20.52 -7.02
N PRO A 57 4.56 -19.70 -5.94
CA PRO A 57 4.27 -18.27 -6.06
C PRO A 57 5.33 -17.51 -6.85
N TYR A 58 6.48 -18.11 -7.07
CA TYR A 58 7.61 -17.55 -7.83
C TYR A 58 7.73 -18.12 -9.25
N PHE A 59 6.81 -18.97 -9.69
CA PHE A 59 6.89 -19.63 -11.00
C PHE A 59 7.12 -18.59 -12.12
N VAL A 60 6.26 -17.59 -12.22
CA VAL A 60 6.36 -16.57 -13.29
C VAL A 60 7.68 -15.79 -13.23
N SER A 61 8.12 -15.41 -12.04
CA SER A 61 9.39 -14.69 -11.87
C SER A 61 10.60 -15.57 -12.18
N ASN A 62 10.54 -16.85 -11.85
CA ASN A 62 11.62 -17.80 -12.16
C ASN A 62 11.71 -18.07 -13.66
N GLU A 63 10.58 -18.27 -14.35
CA GLU A 63 10.52 -18.40 -15.81
C GLU A 63 11.06 -17.14 -16.50
N PHE A 64 10.73 -15.95 -15.99
CA PHE A 64 11.24 -14.70 -16.53
C PHE A 64 12.77 -14.54 -16.34
N LYS A 65 13.29 -14.89 -15.17
CA LYS A 65 14.74 -14.92 -14.92
C LYS A 65 15.48 -15.88 -15.86
N GLU A 66 14.93 -17.09 -16.05
CA GLU A 66 15.49 -18.06 -17.00
C GLU A 66 15.42 -17.57 -18.45
N TYR A 67 14.33 -16.90 -18.83
CA TYR A 67 14.20 -16.29 -20.15
C TYR A 67 15.29 -15.24 -20.39
N LEU A 68 15.52 -14.32 -19.45
CA LEU A 68 16.56 -13.28 -19.52
C LEU A 68 17.96 -13.91 -19.65
N LYS A 69 18.26 -14.90 -18.81
CA LYS A 69 19.55 -15.62 -18.82
C LYS A 69 19.83 -16.31 -20.16
N ASN A 70 18.81 -16.93 -20.75
CA ASN A 70 18.96 -17.69 -21.99
C ASN A 70 18.97 -16.83 -23.25
N ASN A 71 18.45 -15.63 -23.20
CA ASN A 71 18.34 -14.76 -24.37
C ASN A 71 19.35 -13.61 -24.42
N SER A 72 20.20 -13.47 -23.41
CA SER A 72 21.23 -12.40 -23.32
C SER A 72 20.69 -11.00 -23.59
N ILE A 73 19.43 -10.79 -23.21
CA ILE A 73 18.73 -9.50 -23.42
C ILE A 73 19.07 -8.63 -22.23
N GLU A 74 19.61 -7.44 -22.48
CA GLU A 74 19.70 -6.41 -21.43
C GLU A 74 18.26 -6.05 -21.01
N GLU A 75 18.00 -6.01 -19.70
CA GLU A 75 16.66 -5.77 -19.14
C GLU A 75 15.95 -4.57 -19.80
N LYS A 76 16.71 -3.52 -20.07
CA LYS A 76 16.21 -2.30 -20.71
C LYS A 76 15.79 -2.48 -22.19
N SER A 77 16.35 -3.46 -22.89
CA SER A 77 16.05 -3.68 -24.32
C SER A 77 14.77 -4.50 -24.58
N LEU A 78 14.25 -5.18 -23.57
CA LEU A 78 12.97 -5.90 -23.68
C LEU A 78 11.80 -4.97 -23.97
N PHE A 79 11.87 -3.75 -23.48
CA PHE A 79 10.80 -2.73 -23.61
C PHE A 79 11.04 -1.75 -24.77
N ASP A 80 12.23 -1.80 -25.37
CA ASP A 80 12.61 -0.90 -26.50
C ASP A 80 12.10 -1.41 -27.87
N ASN A 81 11.27 -2.44 -27.90
CA ASN A 81 10.78 -3.10 -29.12
C ASN A 81 9.48 -2.47 -29.66
N GLY A 82 9.30 -1.17 -29.53
CA GLY A 82 8.14 -0.46 -30.09
C GLY A 82 6.88 -0.57 -29.24
N TRP A 83 6.99 -0.95 -27.95
CA TRP A 83 5.92 -0.80 -26.98
C TRP A 83 5.89 0.65 -26.50
N GLU A 84 4.72 1.24 -26.53
CA GLU A 84 4.45 2.59 -26.05
C GLU A 84 3.44 2.52 -24.91
N GLU A 85 3.73 3.21 -23.81
CA GLU A 85 2.81 3.33 -22.69
C GLU A 85 1.67 4.29 -23.06
N LEU A 86 0.44 3.81 -22.99
CA LEU A 86 -0.74 4.58 -23.39
C LEU A 86 -1.38 5.36 -22.25
N GLY A 87 -0.94 5.18 -21.02
CA GLY A 87 -1.58 5.76 -19.83
C GLY A 87 -2.79 4.94 -19.35
N PRO A 88 -3.74 5.55 -18.64
CA PRO A 88 -3.93 7.01 -18.47
C PRO A 88 -2.95 7.67 -17.49
N TYR A 89 -2.46 8.83 -17.86
CA TYR A 89 -1.70 9.73 -16.96
C TYR A 89 -2.63 10.80 -16.35
N TYR A 90 -3.69 11.11 -17.06
CA TYR A 90 -4.76 12.03 -16.69
C TYR A 90 -6.06 11.48 -17.23
N ILE A 91 -7.16 11.76 -16.54
CA ILE A 91 -8.48 11.33 -16.97
C ILE A 91 -9.43 12.51 -16.96
N GLU A 92 -10.06 12.75 -18.08
CA GLU A 92 -11.15 13.70 -18.18
C GLU A 92 -12.44 13.06 -17.66
N GLN A 93 -12.99 13.60 -16.57
CA GLN A 93 -14.27 13.17 -16.06
C GLN A 93 -15.41 13.88 -16.75
N VAL A 94 -16.30 13.13 -17.40
CA VAL A 94 -17.47 13.68 -18.10
C VAL A 94 -18.80 13.26 -17.48
N THR A 95 -18.78 12.37 -16.51
CA THR A 95 -19.99 11.93 -15.79
C THR A 95 -19.99 12.42 -14.34
N GLY A 96 -21.18 12.51 -13.75
CA GLY A 96 -21.34 12.93 -12.35
C GLY A 96 -21.52 11.78 -11.38
N HIS A 97 -21.05 10.56 -11.68
CA HIS A 97 -21.27 9.39 -10.83
C HIS A 97 -20.30 9.30 -9.67
N TYR A 98 -19.12 8.77 -9.93
CA TYR A 98 -18.04 8.63 -8.96
C TYR A 98 -16.85 9.42 -9.48
N ALA A 99 -16.09 9.98 -8.58
CA ALA A 99 -14.90 10.67 -8.99
C ALA A 99 -13.85 9.66 -9.51
N VAL A 100 -13.11 10.07 -10.51
CA VAL A 100 -12.09 9.25 -11.16
C VAL A 100 -10.82 9.20 -10.34
N GLY A 101 -10.05 8.12 -10.51
CA GLY A 101 -8.68 7.98 -10.05
C GLY A 101 -7.80 7.37 -11.12
N LEU A 102 -6.50 7.47 -10.92
CA LEU A 102 -5.50 6.84 -11.79
C LEU A 102 -5.16 5.41 -11.37
N GLY A 103 -5.37 5.08 -10.11
CA GLY A 103 -5.12 3.76 -9.55
C GLY A 103 -4.58 3.82 -8.13
N ARG A 104 -4.41 2.65 -7.54
CA ARG A 104 -4.08 2.51 -6.12
C ARG A 104 -2.62 2.84 -5.82
N VAL A 105 -2.45 3.81 -4.94
CA VAL A 105 -1.18 4.14 -4.31
C VAL A 105 -1.06 3.38 -2.99
N GLU A 106 -0.08 2.47 -2.91
CA GLU A 106 0.14 1.64 -1.70
C GLU A 106 1.06 2.31 -0.69
N SER A 107 2.04 3.06 -1.18
CA SER A 107 3.03 3.73 -0.35
C SER A 107 3.55 5.00 -1.02
N PHE A 108 4.10 5.88 -0.20
CA PHE A 108 4.75 7.08 -0.70
C PHE A 108 5.88 7.52 0.23
N TYR A 109 6.76 8.35 -0.32
CA TYR A 109 7.75 9.13 0.40
C TYR A 109 7.75 10.55 -0.17
N ALA A 110 7.59 11.55 0.71
CA ALA A 110 7.82 12.94 0.39
C ALA A 110 9.06 13.37 1.17
N ASP A 111 10.05 13.93 0.48
CA ASP A 111 11.31 14.33 1.12
C ASP A 111 11.08 15.56 2.01
N PRO A 112 11.37 15.49 3.32
CA PRO A 112 11.14 16.60 4.23
C PRO A 112 12.04 17.80 3.97
N ASN A 113 13.15 17.61 3.24
CA ASN A 113 14.16 18.63 2.95
C ASN A 113 14.13 19.11 1.50
N ASP A 114 13.44 18.38 0.60
CA ASP A 114 13.31 18.74 -0.82
C ASP A 114 11.87 18.47 -1.32
N SER A 115 11.07 19.50 -1.34
CA SER A 115 9.67 19.42 -1.77
C SER A 115 9.48 18.99 -3.23
N ASN A 116 10.56 18.98 -4.04
CA ASN A 116 10.51 18.51 -5.41
C ASN A 116 10.59 16.98 -5.51
N ARG A 117 11.13 16.32 -4.49
CA ARG A 117 11.35 14.87 -4.49
C ARG A 117 10.17 14.16 -3.82
N ILE A 118 9.45 13.37 -4.62
CA ILE A 118 8.37 12.53 -4.13
C ILE A 118 8.49 11.17 -4.81
N TYR A 119 8.32 10.12 -4.05
CA TYR A 119 8.26 8.74 -4.53
C TYR A 119 6.91 8.12 -4.22
N LEU A 120 6.45 7.26 -5.10
CA LEU A 120 5.17 6.57 -5.01
C LEU A 120 5.36 5.09 -5.35
N GLY A 121 4.79 4.22 -4.55
CA GLY A 121 4.65 2.79 -4.79
C GLY A 121 3.20 2.44 -5.08
N SER A 122 2.95 1.79 -6.20
CA SER A 122 1.63 1.33 -6.61
C SER A 122 1.45 -0.16 -6.30
N ARG A 123 0.20 -0.59 -6.17
CA ARG A 123 -0.15 -2.00 -5.99
C ARG A 123 0.29 -2.87 -7.17
N SER A 124 0.16 -2.37 -8.40
CA SER A 124 0.41 -3.11 -9.64
C SER A 124 1.17 -2.32 -10.71
N GLY A 125 1.47 -1.04 -10.46
CA GLY A 125 2.13 -0.14 -11.40
C GLY A 125 3.57 0.23 -11.00
N GLY A 126 4.21 -0.49 -10.09
CA GLY A 126 5.62 -0.31 -9.76
C GLY A 126 5.93 0.91 -8.89
N PHE A 127 7.18 1.34 -8.98
CA PHE A 127 7.72 2.52 -8.32
C PHE A 127 7.80 3.69 -9.29
N TRP A 128 7.28 4.83 -8.84
CA TRP A 128 7.29 6.09 -9.59
C TRP A 128 7.99 7.18 -8.79
N LYS A 129 8.75 8.01 -9.48
CA LYS A 129 9.44 9.14 -8.87
C LYS A 129 9.22 10.44 -9.63
N THR A 130 9.23 11.54 -8.88
CA THR A 130 9.34 12.90 -9.39
C THR A 130 10.45 13.65 -8.66
N ILE A 131 11.11 14.57 -9.35
CA ILE A 131 12.11 15.51 -8.82
C ILE A 131 11.75 16.96 -9.15
N ASP A 132 10.50 17.20 -9.54
CA ASP A 132 9.97 18.52 -9.92
C ASP A 132 8.58 18.79 -9.31
N ALA A 133 8.38 18.32 -8.07
CA ALA A 133 7.16 18.50 -7.26
C ALA A 133 5.90 17.89 -7.91
N GLY A 134 6.06 16.83 -8.70
CA GLY A 134 4.94 16.11 -9.33
C GLY A 134 4.52 16.64 -10.70
N ASN A 135 5.30 17.55 -11.32
CA ASN A 135 5.00 18.00 -12.68
C ASN A 135 5.29 16.90 -13.71
N THR A 136 6.34 16.10 -13.48
CA THR A 136 6.65 14.92 -14.30
C THR A 136 6.94 13.71 -13.41
N TRP A 137 6.59 12.53 -13.90
CA TRP A 137 6.81 11.26 -13.20
C TRP A 137 7.50 10.25 -14.11
N VAL A 138 8.36 9.43 -13.50
CA VAL A 138 9.10 8.37 -14.19
C VAL A 138 8.92 7.06 -13.43
N ASN A 139 8.51 6.00 -14.13
CA ASN A 139 8.58 4.63 -13.64
C ASN A 139 9.99 4.09 -13.85
N THR A 140 10.54 3.40 -12.85
CA THR A 140 11.89 2.82 -12.93
C THR A 140 11.92 1.34 -12.59
N THR A 141 10.76 0.68 -12.51
CA THR A 141 10.63 -0.73 -12.10
C THR A 141 9.91 -1.62 -13.12
N ASP A 142 9.58 -1.11 -14.31
CA ASP A 142 8.87 -1.88 -15.34
C ASP A 142 9.61 -3.13 -15.80
N PHE A 143 10.93 -3.16 -15.64
CA PHE A 143 11.77 -4.31 -15.98
C PHE A 143 11.86 -5.35 -14.85
N LEU A 144 11.31 -5.07 -13.67
CA LEU A 144 11.27 -6.05 -12.58
C LEU A 144 10.15 -7.06 -12.82
N TYR A 145 10.39 -8.29 -12.38
CA TYR A 145 9.49 -9.43 -12.57
C TYR A 145 8.25 -9.44 -11.67
N ALA A 146 8.04 -8.41 -10.88
CA ALA A 146 6.84 -8.20 -10.08
C ALA A 146 6.50 -6.71 -10.02
N ALA A 147 5.21 -6.39 -10.06
CA ALA A 147 4.75 -5.03 -10.31
C ALA A 147 4.32 -4.26 -9.03
N GLY A 148 4.21 -4.92 -7.88
CA GLY A 148 3.73 -4.26 -6.66
C GLY A 148 4.86 -3.66 -5.83
N VAL A 149 4.68 -2.41 -5.37
CA VAL A 149 5.56 -1.73 -4.40
C VAL A 149 4.73 -1.18 -3.26
N ASN A 150 4.77 -1.82 -2.09
CA ASN A 150 3.89 -1.48 -0.95
C ASN A 150 4.59 -0.75 0.19
N THR A 151 5.90 -0.62 0.16
CA THR A 151 6.66 0.15 1.14
C THR A 151 7.91 0.73 0.50
N ILE A 152 8.20 1.98 0.86
CA ILE A 152 9.36 2.75 0.41
C ILE A 152 10.05 3.29 1.66
N ALA A 153 11.37 3.15 1.74
CA ALA A 153 12.17 3.77 2.77
C ALA A 153 13.37 4.47 2.13
N VAL A 154 13.64 5.71 2.54
CA VAL A 154 14.73 6.53 2.03
C VAL A 154 15.69 6.81 3.18
N SER A 155 16.99 6.66 2.95
CA SER A 155 17.98 6.95 3.96
C SER A 155 17.98 8.44 4.32
N PRO A 156 17.90 8.81 5.60
CA PRO A 156 17.91 10.20 6.01
C PRO A 156 19.25 10.91 5.74
N GLU A 157 20.34 10.16 5.70
CA GLU A 157 21.68 10.73 5.43
C GLU A 157 21.98 10.85 3.94
N ASN A 158 21.44 9.94 3.13
CA ASN A 158 21.65 9.94 1.70
C ASN A 158 20.36 9.64 0.95
N PRO A 159 19.66 10.66 0.47
CA PRO A 159 18.38 10.49 -0.22
C PRO A 159 18.46 9.74 -1.55
N ASN A 160 19.66 9.39 -2.01
CA ASN A 160 19.87 8.50 -3.15
C ASN A 160 19.80 7.02 -2.76
N HIS A 161 19.90 6.70 -1.46
CA HIS A 161 19.70 5.34 -0.98
C HIS A 161 18.21 5.11 -0.70
N VAL A 162 17.59 4.28 -1.52
CA VAL A 162 16.17 3.96 -1.46
C VAL A 162 16.00 2.45 -1.36
N LEU A 163 15.12 2.02 -0.47
CA LEU A 163 14.70 0.62 -0.32
C LEU A 163 13.22 0.51 -0.68
N ILE A 164 12.87 -0.50 -1.46
CA ILE A 164 11.48 -0.86 -1.77
C ILE A 164 11.27 -2.36 -1.56
N ASN A 165 10.06 -2.73 -1.14
CA ASN A 165 9.63 -4.12 -1.25
C ASN A 165 8.93 -4.34 -2.58
N VAL A 166 9.45 -5.27 -3.37
CA VAL A 166 8.83 -5.72 -4.62
C VAL A 166 7.98 -6.96 -4.34
N ARG A 167 6.73 -6.95 -4.76
CA ARG A 167 5.78 -8.03 -4.48
C ARG A 167 4.82 -8.31 -5.64
N ASN A 168 4.21 -9.47 -5.61
CA ASN A 168 3.08 -9.77 -6.50
C ASN A 168 1.88 -8.87 -6.17
N SER A 169 1.26 -8.32 -7.18
CA SER A 169 0.09 -7.45 -7.05
C SER A 169 -1.17 -8.20 -6.56
N ASN A 170 -1.35 -9.46 -6.94
CA ASN A 170 -2.56 -10.23 -6.69
C ASN A 170 -2.60 -10.92 -5.32
N ASN A 171 -1.46 -11.39 -4.81
CA ASN A 171 -1.39 -12.17 -3.56
C ASN A 171 -0.46 -11.57 -2.51
N GLY A 172 0.28 -10.49 -2.83
CA GLY A 172 1.14 -9.78 -1.89
C GLY A 172 2.44 -10.51 -1.52
N VAL A 173 2.73 -11.66 -2.14
CA VAL A 173 3.97 -12.42 -1.88
C VAL A 173 5.18 -11.58 -2.27
N THR A 174 6.12 -11.42 -1.35
CA THR A 174 7.33 -10.62 -1.56
C THR A 174 8.34 -11.33 -2.46
N HIS A 175 8.99 -10.56 -3.31
CA HIS A 175 10.20 -10.94 -4.04
C HIS A 175 11.48 -10.42 -3.37
N GLY A 176 11.34 -9.81 -2.19
CA GLY A 176 12.44 -9.26 -1.43
C GLY A 176 12.61 -7.75 -1.56
N ILE A 177 13.53 -7.24 -0.76
CA ILE A 177 13.84 -5.81 -0.75
C ILE A 177 14.83 -5.51 -1.88
N HIS A 178 14.49 -4.53 -2.69
CA HIS A 178 15.37 -3.97 -3.71
C HIS A 178 15.91 -2.63 -3.22
N GLN A 179 17.16 -2.38 -3.57
CA GLN A 179 17.92 -1.19 -3.18
C GLN A 179 18.32 -0.40 -4.42
N SER A 180 18.17 0.91 -4.35
CA SER A 180 18.77 1.88 -5.25
C SER A 180 19.84 2.69 -4.50
N THR A 181 20.90 3.10 -5.19
CA THR A 181 21.92 4.02 -4.69
C THR A 181 22.01 5.30 -5.51
N ASP A 182 21.08 5.49 -6.44
CA ASP A 182 21.02 6.61 -7.39
C ASP A 182 19.65 7.32 -7.38
N GLY A 183 18.94 7.27 -6.24
CA GLY A 183 17.66 7.95 -6.07
C GLY A 183 16.50 7.27 -6.81
N GLY A 184 16.58 5.95 -6.96
CA GLY A 184 15.54 5.16 -7.57
C GLY A 184 15.64 5.08 -9.11
N ASP A 185 16.79 5.35 -9.72
CA ASP A 185 16.98 5.17 -11.17
C ASP A 185 17.27 3.72 -11.54
N THR A 186 18.08 3.04 -10.72
CA THR A 186 18.39 1.62 -10.91
C THR A 186 18.18 0.82 -9.61
N TRP A 187 17.91 -0.47 -9.75
CA TRP A 187 17.53 -1.32 -8.64
C TRP A 187 18.34 -2.63 -8.62
N ASN A 188 18.78 -3.01 -7.43
CA ASN A 188 19.44 -4.29 -7.17
C ASN A 188 18.74 -4.99 -6.00
N ILE A 189 18.56 -6.30 -6.09
CA ILE A 189 18.02 -7.08 -4.99
C ILE A 189 19.02 -7.15 -3.83
N THR A 190 18.54 -6.94 -2.61
CA THR A 190 19.36 -7.07 -1.39
C THR A 190 19.43 -8.52 -0.91
N SER A 191 20.26 -8.76 0.11
CA SER A 191 20.29 -10.06 0.78
C SER A 191 19.00 -10.40 1.52
N PHE A 192 18.15 -9.40 1.83
CA PHE A 192 16.84 -9.63 2.46
C PHE A 192 15.80 -10.00 1.39
N ASN A 193 15.83 -11.24 0.96
CA ASN A 193 14.98 -11.78 -0.09
C ASN A 193 14.60 -13.24 0.21
N PRO A 194 13.57 -13.81 -0.44
CA PRO A 194 13.08 -15.16 -0.18
C PRO A 194 14.10 -16.28 -0.30
N GLU A 195 15.11 -16.13 -1.15
CA GLU A 195 16.15 -17.16 -1.34
C GLU A 195 17.05 -17.29 -0.09
N ASN A 196 17.27 -16.18 0.62
CA ASN A 196 18.12 -16.15 1.82
C ASN A 196 17.35 -16.31 3.13
N LEU A 197 16.04 -16.09 3.12
CA LEU A 197 15.22 -16.04 4.34
C LEU A 197 14.54 -17.35 4.67
N SER A 198 14.73 -18.40 3.92
CA SER A 198 14.00 -19.68 4.05
C SER A 198 12.46 -19.49 4.06
N TRP A 199 11.98 -18.39 3.53
CA TRP A 199 10.57 -18.10 3.35
C TRP A 199 10.09 -18.86 2.12
N GLY A 200 9.30 -19.86 2.26
CA GLY A 200 8.77 -20.47 1.08
C GLY A 200 8.56 -21.95 1.22
N GLY A 201 7.70 -22.33 2.13
CA GLY A 201 6.90 -23.52 1.94
C GLY A 201 5.76 -23.23 0.96
N LEU A 202 5.39 -24.18 0.14
CA LEU A 202 4.16 -24.15 -0.64
C LEU A 202 2.99 -23.73 0.27
N GLY A 203 2.27 -22.65 -0.11
CA GLY A 203 1.12 -22.14 0.62
C GLY A 203 1.41 -21.14 1.73
N THR A 204 2.65 -20.74 1.96
CA THR A 204 2.98 -19.64 2.88
C THR A 204 3.04 -18.31 2.13
N TYR A 205 2.20 -17.38 2.54
CA TYR A 205 2.20 -16.02 2.01
C TYR A 205 3.14 -15.15 2.84
N ASN A 206 4.40 -15.12 2.45
CA ASN A 206 5.39 -14.28 3.13
C ASN A 206 5.28 -12.85 2.64
N SER A 207 5.03 -11.93 3.55
CA SER A 207 4.82 -10.53 3.26
C SER A 207 5.79 -9.63 4.01
N ILE A 208 6.27 -8.58 3.33
CA ILE A 208 6.92 -7.44 3.96
C ILE A 208 5.90 -6.31 3.96
N TYR A 209 5.57 -5.81 5.15
CA TYR A 209 4.56 -4.77 5.32
C TYR A 209 5.16 -3.38 5.41
N LYS A 210 6.32 -3.26 6.07
CA LYS A 210 6.96 -1.98 6.33
C LYS A 210 8.49 -2.10 6.29
N ILE A 211 9.14 -1.15 5.63
CA ILE A 211 10.57 -0.89 5.75
C ILE A 211 10.72 0.52 6.31
N ALA A 212 11.64 0.71 7.25
CA ALA A 212 11.91 2.03 7.80
C ALA A 212 13.40 2.17 8.14
N TYR A 213 14.04 3.21 7.62
CA TYR A 213 15.33 3.65 8.15
C TYR A 213 15.12 4.36 9.48
N HIS A 214 16.06 4.17 10.39
CA HIS A 214 16.12 5.00 11.59
C HIS A 214 16.44 6.45 11.20
N PRO A 215 15.73 7.45 11.78
CA PRO A 215 15.83 8.84 11.30
C PRO A 215 17.20 9.51 11.56
N THR A 216 18.00 9.00 12.51
CA THR A 216 19.28 9.61 12.94
C THR A 216 20.46 8.65 13.00
N ILE A 217 20.24 7.33 12.95
CA ILE A 217 21.30 6.32 12.99
C ILE A 217 21.51 5.75 11.60
N SER A 218 22.68 5.96 11.06
CA SER A 218 23.08 5.46 9.75
C SER A 218 22.95 3.95 9.65
N ASP A 219 22.56 3.47 8.48
CA ASP A 219 22.46 2.06 8.12
C ASP A 219 21.57 1.18 9.02
N LEU A 220 20.88 1.80 10.01
CA LEU A 220 19.93 1.12 10.86
C LEU A 220 18.57 1.05 10.17
N VAL A 221 18.15 -0.17 9.82
CA VAL A 221 16.92 -0.47 9.09
C VAL A 221 16.06 -1.44 9.87
N PHE A 222 14.76 -1.17 9.92
CA PHE A 222 13.75 -2.07 10.47
C PHE A 222 12.83 -2.57 9.37
N ILE A 223 12.44 -3.85 9.47
CA ILE A 223 11.55 -4.50 8.50
C ILE A 223 10.45 -5.23 9.28
N GLY A 224 9.22 -4.77 9.12
CA GLY A 224 8.02 -5.44 9.60
C GLY A 224 7.49 -6.44 8.58
N THR A 225 7.29 -7.67 8.99
CA THR A 225 6.94 -8.80 8.12
C THR A 225 5.85 -9.67 8.73
N SER A 226 5.37 -10.65 7.98
CA SER A 226 4.50 -11.72 8.46
C SER A 226 5.20 -12.72 9.41
N GLU A 227 6.53 -12.65 9.51
CA GLU A 227 7.35 -13.57 10.31
C GLU A 227 8.02 -12.90 11.52
N GLY A 228 7.79 -11.61 11.72
CA GLY A 228 8.36 -10.85 12.81
C GLY A 228 8.87 -9.47 12.45
N LEU A 229 9.57 -8.85 13.39
CA LEU A 229 10.22 -7.56 13.23
C LEU A 229 11.73 -7.76 13.14
N PHE A 230 12.30 -7.47 11.98
CA PHE A 230 13.74 -7.60 11.74
C PHE A 230 14.45 -6.26 11.86
N ARG A 231 15.70 -6.33 12.31
CA ARG A 231 16.60 -5.19 12.50
C ARG A 231 17.93 -5.47 11.83
N SER A 232 18.41 -4.53 11.02
CA SER A 232 19.74 -4.51 10.41
C SER A 232 20.48 -3.25 10.85
N THR A 233 21.77 -3.36 11.12
CA THR A 233 22.68 -2.24 11.45
C THR A 233 23.73 -2.00 10.38
N ASP A 234 23.61 -2.64 9.24
CA ASP A 234 24.60 -2.63 8.15
C ASP A 234 23.92 -2.58 6.78
N ASN A 235 22.81 -1.84 6.72
CA ASN A 235 22.02 -1.62 5.50
C ASN A 235 21.65 -2.93 4.77
N LEU A 236 21.10 -3.91 5.52
CA LEU A 236 20.62 -5.21 5.04
C LEU A 236 21.70 -6.20 4.56
N ASN A 237 22.98 -5.99 4.90
CA ASN A 237 23.97 -7.04 4.71
C ASN A 237 23.79 -8.18 5.71
N SER A 238 23.34 -7.86 6.93
CA SER A 238 22.91 -8.82 7.94
C SER A 238 21.70 -8.30 8.72
N TRP A 239 20.98 -9.20 9.40
CA TRP A 239 19.81 -8.84 10.22
C TRP A 239 19.56 -9.83 11.34
N THR A 240 18.81 -9.36 12.35
CA THR A 240 18.33 -10.16 13.45
C THR A 240 16.82 -9.98 13.60
N ASN A 241 16.12 -11.01 14.09
CA ASN A 241 14.73 -10.83 14.50
C ASN A 241 14.72 -10.23 15.92
N SER A 242 14.18 -9.01 16.06
CA SER A 242 14.12 -8.26 17.31
C SER A 242 12.84 -8.53 18.13
N ALA A 243 11.83 -9.08 17.51
CA ALA A 243 10.58 -9.42 18.16
C ALA A 243 10.64 -10.82 18.80
N THR A 244 11.66 -11.09 19.60
CA THR A 244 11.82 -12.38 20.31
C THR A 244 10.98 -12.45 21.60
N GLY A 245 9.75 -11.97 21.57
CA GLY A 245 8.79 -12.23 22.62
C GLY A 245 8.21 -13.62 22.43
N ASN A 246 8.54 -14.53 23.34
CA ASN A 246 7.94 -15.86 23.59
C ASN A 246 7.22 -16.53 22.39
N SER A 247 7.86 -17.50 21.84
CA SER A 247 7.65 -18.35 20.69
C SER A 247 6.26 -19.02 20.49
N TRP A 248 5.18 -18.54 21.08
CA TRP A 248 3.87 -19.20 21.05
C TRP A 248 2.68 -18.22 20.93
N GLU A 249 2.93 -16.92 20.85
CA GLU A 249 1.88 -15.93 20.60
C GLU A 249 1.95 -15.51 19.13
N TRP A 250 0.82 -15.58 18.44
CA TRP A 250 0.63 -15.38 17.00
C TRP A 250 0.74 -13.91 16.52
N ASP A 251 1.64 -13.13 17.13
CA ASP A 251 1.83 -11.70 16.84
C ASP A 251 3.00 -11.48 15.88
N TYR A 252 2.87 -11.97 14.65
CA TYR A 252 3.96 -11.86 13.67
C TYR A 252 3.78 -10.76 12.64
N ASP A 253 2.55 -10.33 12.34
CA ASP A 253 2.25 -9.36 11.28
C ASP A 253 2.58 -7.93 11.71
N PHE A 254 3.86 -7.57 11.69
CA PHE A 254 4.31 -6.22 12.03
C PHE A 254 4.06 -5.26 10.87
N THR A 255 3.05 -4.41 10.99
CA THR A 255 2.60 -3.49 9.95
C THR A 255 2.97 -2.03 10.19
N GLN A 256 3.36 -1.67 11.42
CA GLN A 256 3.71 -0.31 11.80
C GLN A 256 5.09 -0.28 12.46
N ILE A 257 5.89 0.72 12.08
CA ILE A 257 7.18 1.06 12.68
C ILE A 257 7.24 2.59 12.74
N ASN A 258 7.40 3.14 13.93
CA ASN A 258 7.51 4.57 14.18
C ASN A 258 8.67 4.85 15.14
N PHE A 259 9.27 6.01 15.05
CA PHE A 259 10.40 6.41 15.87
C PHE A 259 10.00 7.55 16.81
N HIS A 260 10.54 7.55 18.01
CA HIS A 260 10.37 8.65 18.94
C HIS A 260 11.00 9.92 18.32
N PRO A 261 10.34 11.08 18.43
CA PRO A 261 10.79 12.29 17.71
C PRO A 261 12.16 12.84 18.14
N THR A 262 12.60 12.54 19.37
CA THR A 262 13.80 13.14 19.98
C THR A 262 14.72 12.15 20.69
N ASP A 263 14.31 10.89 20.90
CA ASP A 263 15.13 9.85 21.54
C ASP A 263 15.35 8.69 20.56
N GLU A 264 16.58 8.55 20.08
CA GLU A 264 16.98 7.53 19.11
C GLU A 264 16.85 6.09 19.62
N ASN A 265 16.75 5.88 20.93
CA ASN A 265 16.63 4.54 21.51
C ASN A 265 15.18 4.06 21.56
N ILE A 266 14.21 4.97 21.45
CA ILE A 266 12.79 4.61 21.58
C ILE A 266 12.17 4.39 20.20
N ILE A 267 11.67 3.18 19.99
CA ILE A 267 11.05 2.76 18.73
C ILE A 267 9.72 2.07 19.04
N TYR A 268 8.73 2.34 18.22
CA TYR A 268 7.39 1.77 18.33
C TYR A 268 7.12 0.85 17.14
N ALA A 269 6.50 -0.29 17.41
CA ALA A 269 6.00 -1.20 16.38
C ALA A 269 4.60 -1.67 16.75
N ALA A 270 3.79 -2.00 15.77
CA ALA A 270 2.48 -2.58 16.02
C ALA A 270 2.17 -3.71 15.05
N THR A 271 1.37 -4.66 15.54
CA THR A 271 0.94 -5.84 14.78
C THR A 271 -0.49 -5.71 14.26
N TYR A 272 -0.80 -6.52 13.26
CA TYR A 272 -2.12 -6.67 12.66
C TYR A 272 -2.64 -8.08 12.96
N ASN A 273 -3.54 -8.21 13.93
CA ASN A 273 -4.26 -9.44 14.25
C ASN A 273 -5.42 -9.15 15.23
N GLU A 274 -6.16 -10.17 15.65
CA GLU A 274 -7.33 -10.01 16.54
C GLU A 274 -7.00 -9.32 17.86
N ASP A 275 -5.76 -9.49 18.37
CA ASP A 275 -5.25 -8.87 19.59
C ASP A 275 -4.15 -7.84 19.28
N SER A 276 -4.39 -6.93 18.35
CA SER A 276 -3.39 -5.93 17.93
C SER A 276 -2.58 -5.36 19.09
N ASN A 277 -1.27 -5.57 19.05
CA ASN A 277 -0.35 -5.20 20.13
C ASN A 277 0.58 -4.08 19.70
N ILE A 278 0.92 -3.25 20.67
CA ILE A 278 1.95 -2.21 20.52
C ILE A 278 3.18 -2.67 21.26
N TYR A 279 4.31 -2.57 20.61
CA TYR A 279 5.63 -2.93 21.12
C TYR A 279 6.51 -1.69 21.20
N ILE A 280 7.28 -1.59 22.29
CA ILE A 280 8.18 -0.48 22.54
C ILE A 280 9.59 -1.03 22.75
N SER A 281 10.55 -0.45 22.07
CA SER A 281 11.96 -0.58 22.34
C SER A 281 12.46 0.65 23.10
N ASN A 282 13.43 0.46 24.01
CA ASN A 282 14.17 1.51 24.71
C ASN A 282 15.69 1.34 24.52
N ASP A 283 16.12 0.50 23.57
CA ASP A 283 17.50 0.12 23.34
C ASP A 283 17.89 0.14 21.84
N GLY A 284 17.32 1.08 21.09
CA GLY A 284 17.59 1.22 19.67
C GLY A 284 17.08 0.06 18.83
N GLY A 285 15.98 -0.58 19.26
CA GLY A 285 15.33 -1.68 18.56
C GLY A 285 16.02 -3.03 18.70
N SER A 286 16.93 -3.18 19.65
CA SER A 286 17.56 -4.49 19.93
C SER A 286 16.59 -5.46 20.57
N THR A 287 15.74 -4.94 21.47
CA THR A 287 14.64 -5.69 22.09
C THR A 287 13.36 -4.86 22.12
N PHE A 288 12.22 -5.56 22.15
CA PHE A 288 10.89 -4.94 22.24
C PHE A 288 10.08 -5.57 23.37
N THR A 289 9.30 -4.76 24.06
CA THR A 289 8.33 -5.17 25.09
C THR A 289 6.94 -4.68 24.73
N LYS A 290 5.91 -5.46 25.08
CA LYS A 290 4.52 -5.06 24.85
C LYS A 290 4.13 -3.89 25.76
N SER A 291 3.28 -2.99 25.25
CA SER A 291 2.56 -1.99 26.05
C SER A 291 1.70 -2.67 27.11
N ASN A 292 1.50 -1.99 28.23
CA ASN A 292 0.60 -2.47 29.29
C ASN A 292 -0.88 -2.40 28.92
N THR A 293 -1.22 -1.65 27.87
CA THR A 293 -2.61 -1.43 27.46
C THR A 293 -2.87 -2.09 26.10
N ILE A 294 -3.93 -2.89 26.03
CA ILE A 294 -4.49 -3.36 24.77
C ILE A 294 -5.44 -2.27 24.25
N VAL A 295 -5.13 -1.69 23.10
CA VAL A 295 -5.92 -0.60 22.51
C VAL A 295 -7.15 -1.10 21.71
N GLY A 296 -7.89 -2.03 22.29
CA GLY A 296 -9.10 -2.62 21.73
C GLY A 296 -8.85 -3.84 20.84
N ASN A 297 -9.88 -4.61 20.57
CA ASN A 297 -9.88 -5.76 19.67
C ASN A 297 -10.01 -5.25 18.22
N SER A 298 -9.01 -4.54 17.73
CA SER A 298 -9.02 -3.98 16.37
C SER A 298 -7.93 -4.64 15.57
N SER A 299 -8.30 -5.22 14.46
CA SER A 299 -7.37 -5.86 13.54
C SER A 299 -6.44 -4.89 12.79
N ASN A 300 -6.61 -3.57 12.96
CA ASN A 300 -5.81 -2.59 12.21
C ASN A 300 -5.46 -1.38 13.09
N ILE A 301 -4.25 -1.41 13.68
CA ILE A 301 -3.71 -0.29 14.44
C ILE A 301 -2.92 0.64 13.53
N LYS A 302 -3.12 1.95 13.69
CA LYS A 302 -2.27 2.98 13.09
C LYS A 302 -1.61 3.80 14.19
N LEU A 303 -0.29 3.81 14.20
CA LEU A 303 0.53 4.58 15.14
C LEU A 303 0.88 5.94 14.56
N SER A 304 0.88 6.96 15.38
CA SER A 304 1.41 8.28 15.05
C SER A 304 2.11 8.90 16.25
N VAL A 305 3.13 9.69 15.97
CA VAL A 305 3.89 10.47 16.95
C VAL A 305 3.93 11.93 16.50
N SER A 306 4.18 12.85 17.45
CA SER A 306 4.30 14.29 17.16
C SER A 306 5.51 14.86 17.87
N ALA A 307 6.34 15.60 17.14
CA ALA A 307 7.49 16.30 17.73
C ALA A 307 7.06 17.39 18.74
N ALA A 308 5.84 17.92 18.57
CA ALA A 308 5.27 18.90 19.51
C ALA A 308 4.85 18.29 20.86
N CYS A 309 4.75 16.95 20.95
CA CYS A 309 4.55 16.21 22.20
C CYS A 309 5.44 14.95 22.18
N SER A 310 6.72 15.09 22.50
CA SER A 310 7.70 14.04 22.29
C SER A 310 7.37 12.71 23.02
N ASN A 311 6.81 12.77 24.23
CA ASN A 311 6.42 11.57 24.99
C ASN A 311 5.05 11.02 24.60
N CYS A 312 4.35 11.67 23.65
CA CYS A 312 3.03 11.26 23.23
C CYS A 312 3.10 10.26 22.09
N VAL A 313 2.33 9.17 22.24
CA VAL A 313 2.04 8.23 21.16
C VAL A 313 0.53 8.18 20.97
N TYR A 314 0.10 8.31 19.74
CA TYR A 314 -1.31 8.29 19.38
C TYR A 314 -1.61 7.04 18.56
N VAL A 315 -2.82 6.52 18.75
CA VAL A 315 -3.27 5.29 18.07
C VAL A 315 -4.68 5.49 17.54
N GLY A 316 -4.83 5.29 16.23
CA GLY A 316 -6.14 5.17 15.59
C GLY A 316 -6.52 3.71 15.42
N THR A 317 -7.74 3.36 15.83
CA THR A 317 -8.35 2.03 15.67
C THR A 317 -9.82 2.17 15.29
N SER A 318 -10.45 1.08 14.84
CA SER A 318 -11.92 1.05 14.63
C SER A 318 -12.72 1.33 15.92
N ASN A 319 -12.09 1.20 17.08
CA ASN A 319 -12.71 1.40 18.39
C ASN A 319 -12.42 2.76 19.01
N GLY A 320 -11.69 3.62 18.30
CA GLY A 320 -11.42 4.98 18.75
C GLY A 320 -9.99 5.44 18.63
N VAL A 321 -9.74 6.63 19.15
CA VAL A 321 -8.44 7.28 19.22
C VAL A 321 -7.91 7.18 20.64
N TRP A 322 -6.68 6.70 20.77
CA TRP A 322 -6.00 6.49 22.04
C TRP A 322 -4.75 7.34 22.12
N LYS A 323 -4.39 7.75 23.33
CA LYS A 323 -3.18 8.53 23.61
C LYS A 323 -2.40 7.94 24.76
N SER A 324 -1.11 7.84 24.60
CA SER A 324 -0.13 7.67 25.65
C SER A 324 0.61 8.99 25.90
N THR A 325 1.01 9.25 27.14
CA THR A 325 1.89 10.36 27.54
C THR A 325 3.16 9.86 28.23
N ASP A 326 3.42 8.58 28.17
CA ASP A 326 4.53 7.89 28.83
C ASP A 326 5.29 6.96 27.85
N ASN A 327 5.54 7.46 26.64
CA ASN A 327 6.26 6.76 25.59
C ASN A 327 5.62 5.41 25.21
N GLY A 328 4.28 5.35 25.16
CA GLY A 328 3.56 4.17 24.71
C GLY A 328 3.37 3.06 25.74
N GLN A 329 3.80 3.26 27.01
CA GLN A 329 3.64 2.24 28.03
C GLN A 329 2.19 2.03 28.43
N ASN A 330 1.42 3.11 28.58
CA ASN A 330 0.00 3.06 28.91
C ASN A 330 -0.78 3.98 27.98
N PHE A 331 -1.96 3.53 27.56
CA PHE A 331 -2.85 4.30 26.68
C PHE A 331 -4.19 4.58 27.35
N THR A 332 -4.73 5.76 27.07
CA THR A 332 -6.06 6.19 27.49
C THR A 332 -6.89 6.49 26.25
N LEU A 333 -8.13 6.01 26.20
CA LEU A 333 -9.08 6.34 25.13
C LEU A 333 -9.42 7.82 25.20
N ILE A 334 -9.23 8.55 24.09
CA ILE A 334 -9.60 9.96 23.96
C ILE A 334 -11.06 10.05 23.54
N SER A 335 -11.42 9.38 22.42
CA SER A 335 -12.74 9.44 21.81
C SER A 335 -13.02 8.19 20.98
N ASN A 336 -14.28 7.97 20.68
CA ASN A 336 -14.71 6.99 19.69
C ASN A 336 -15.58 7.70 18.64
N PRO A 337 -14.98 8.21 17.55
CA PRO A 337 -15.72 8.95 16.53
C PRO A 337 -16.63 8.06 15.65
N GLY A 338 -16.57 6.74 15.79
CA GLY A 338 -17.36 5.80 14.99
C GLY A 338 -16.88 5.71 13.53
N ILE A 339 -15.63 6.10 13.25
CA ILE A 339 -15.04 6.03 11.92
C ILE A 339 -14.39 4.67 11.74
N SER A 340 -14.68 3.99 10.63
CA SER A 340 -13.99 2.73 10.31
C SER A 340 -12.53 2.99 10.01
N ASN A 341 -11.65 2.13 10.56
CA ASN A 341 -10.22 2.26 10.35
C ASN A 341 -9.78 1.43 9.14
N TYR A 342 -9.95 1.92 7.94
CA TYR A 342 -9.51 1.23 6.74
C TYR A 342 -8.02 1.37 6.47
N GLY A 343 -7.39 2.51 6.75
CA GLY A 343 -6.01 2.62 6.37
C GLY A 343 -5.20 3.74 6.95
N ALA A 344 -5.79 4.82 7.46
CA ALA A 344 -5.04 6.03 7.74
C ALA A 344 -5.35 6.65 9.10
N PHE A 345 -4.30 7.03 9.80
CA PHE A 345 -4.33 7.89 10.97
C PHE A 345 -3.01 8.65 11.06
N ALA A 346 -3.06 9.96 11.19
CA ALA A 346 -1.89 10.80 11.40
C ALA A 346 -2.20 11.92 12.38
N VAL A 347 -1.22 12.24 13.23
CA VAL A 347 -1.22 13.42 14.09
C VAL A 347 -0.22 14.40 13.50
N SER A 348 -0.56 15.69 13.48
CA SER A 348 0.36 16.72 13.01
C SER A 348 1.65 16.70 13.83
N ASP A 349 2.77 16.66 13.14
CA ASP A 349 4.10 16.63 13.75
C ASP A 349 4.46 17.97 14.44
N ILE A 350 3.79 19.06 14.09
CA ILE A 350 4.04 20.41 14.64
C ILE A 350 2.94 20.90 15.61
N ASP A 351 1.72 20.34 15.55
CA ASP A 351 0.61 20.71 16.44
C ASP A 351 -0.35 19.52 16.65
N PRO A 352 -0.28 18.81 17.78
CA PRO A 352 -1.07 17.61 18.01
C PRO A 352 -2.58 17.86 18.14
N ASN A 353 -3.05 19.11 18.18
CA ASN A 353 -4.47 19.40 18.08
C ASN A 353 -5.05 18.95 16.74
N TYR A 354 -4.24 18.98 15.67
CA TYR A 354 -4.68 18.54 14.36
C TYR A 354 -4.36 17.07 14.14
N MET A 355 -5.42 16.30 13.88
CA MET A 355 -5.33 14.88 13.56
C MET A 355 -6.18 14.55 12.34
N LEU A 356 -5.69 13.60 11.55
CA LEU A 356 -6.38 13.04 10.40
C LEU A 356 -6.75 11.59 10.69
N PHE A 357 -8.00 11.25 10.45
CA PHE A 357 -8.49 9.88 10.42
C PHE A 357 -9.05 9.59 9.03
N GLY A 358 -8.58 8.54 8.37
CA GLY A 358 -8.95 8.19 6.99
C GLY A 358 -9.65 6.84 6.90
N ASP A 359 -10.80 6.89 6.27
CA ASP A 359 -11.69 5.78 5.94
C ASP A 359 -11.97 5.85 4.42
N ILE A 360 -13.21 5.88 4.01
CA ILE A 360 -13.62 6.22 2.64
C ILE A 360 -13.26 7.68 2.35
N ASP A 361 -13.46 8.56 3.33
CA ASP A 361 -13.14 9.98 3.30
C ASP A 361 -12.14 10.34 4.40
N THR A 362 -11.60 11.55 4.35
CA THR A 362 -10.80 12.08 5.46
C THR A 362 -11.68 12.80 6.49
N HIS A 363 -11.34 12.61 7.75
CA HIS A 363 -11.94 13.27 8.88
C HIS A 363 -10.83 13.99 9.66
N ILE A 364 -11.06 15.25 10.01
CA ILE A 364 -10.08 16.10 10.69
C ILE A 364 -10.57 16.45 12.08
N SER A 365 -9.67 16.32 13.05
CA SER A 365 -9.78 16.92 14.38
C SER A 365 -8.96 18.19 14.45
N SER A 366 -9.41 19.17 15.25
CA SER A 366 -8.66 20.36 15.65
C SER A 366 -8.63 20.56 17.18
N ASP A 367 -8.95 19.49 17.92
CA ASP A 367 -9.10 19.48 19.37
C ASP A 367 -8.45 18.25 20.01
N GLU A 368 -7.31 17.84 19.46
CA GLU A 368 -6.51 16.68 19.91
C GLU A 368 -7.29 15.36 19.91
N GLY A 369 -8.14 15.17 18.90
CA GLY A 369 -8.87 13.90 18.70
C GLY A 369 -10.14 13.75 19.52
N LEU A 370 -10.60 14.80 20.22
CA LEU A 370 -11.86 14.76 20.97
C LEU A 370 -13.06 14.68 20.01
N THR A 371 -13.01 15.44 18.92
CA THR A 371 -14.03 15.40 17.85
C THR A 371 -13.38 15.32 16.48
N PHE A 372 -14.09 14.70 15.52
CA PHE A 372 -13.68 14.61 14.12
C PHE A 372 -14.81 15.06 13.22
N ASN A 373 -14.48 15.83 12.20
CA ASN A 373 -15.41 16.30 11.18
C ASN A 373 -14.95 15.81 9.81
N GLN A 374 -15.88 15.30 9.00
CA GLN A 374 -15.61 14.93 7.63
C GLN A 374 -15.11 16.14 6.84
N ALA A 375 -13.94 16.01 6.21
CA ALA A 375 -13.26 17.07 5.49
C ALA A 375 -13.27 16.90 3.98
N THR A 376 -13.37 15.65 3.51
CA THR A 376 -13.41 15.34 2.08
C THR A 376 -14.65 14.56 1.70
N TYR A 377 -14.91 14.48 0.40
CA TYR A 377 -16.04 13.79 -0.18
C TYR A 377 -15.58 13.05 -1.43
N TRP A 378 -15.54 11.72 -1.38
CA TRP A 378 -15.14 10.86 -2.49
C TRP A 378 -16.11 10.93 -3.68
N SER A 379 -17.37 11.27 -3.44
CA SER A 379 -18.39 11.42 -4.46
C SER A 379 -18.84 12.87 -4.51
N THR A 380 -18.25 13.64 -5.41
CA THR A 380 -18.61 15.06 -5.57
C THR A 380 -19.89 15.26 -6.36
N GLY A 381 -20.38 14.23 -7.08
CA GLY A 381 -21.49 14.36 -8.03
C GLY A 381 -21.24 15.39 -9.14
N ASN A 382 -19.96 15.76 -9.34
CA ASN A 382 -19.57 16.91 -10.14
C ASN A 382 -18.31 16.60 -10.97
N ALA A 383 -18.34 16.97 -12.24
CA ALA A 383 -17.22 16.82 -13.18
C ALA A 383 -16.00 17.74 -12.87
N ASN A 384 -16.01 18.49 -11.79
CA ASN A 384 -14.95 19.45 -11.45
C ASN A 384 -14.30 19.15 -10.10
N TYR A 385 -13.97 17.89 -9.82
CA TYR A 385 -13.37 17.47 -8.56
C TYR A 385 -12.09 18.24 -8.19
N ASN A 386 -11.30 18.68 -9.17
CA ASN A 386 -10.07 19.45 -8.94
C ASN A 386 -10.30 20.91 -8.52
N THR A 387 -11.51 21.45 -8.61
CA THR A 387 -11.75 22.90 -8.37
C THR A 387 -12.18 23.21 -6.96
N THR A 388 -12.71 22.25 -6.20
CA THR A 388 -13.20 22.48 -4.83
C THR A 388 -12.13 22.30 -3.78
N GLY A 389 -11.06 21.55 -4.07
CA GLY A 389 -10.02 21.18 -3.11
C GLY A 389 -10.48 20.26 -1.97
N THR A 390 -11.76 19.86 -1.96
CA THR A 390 -12.34 18.98 -0.92
C THR A 390 -12.53 17.56 -1.39
N TYR A 391 -12.03 17.23 -2.58
CA TYR A 391 -12.05 15.87 -3.11
C TYR A 391 -10.75 15.13 -2.76
N VAL A 392 -10.90 13.94 -2.23
CA VAL A 392 -9.89 12.90 -2.13
C VAL A 392 -10.56 11.60 -2.56
N HIS A 393 -9.90 10.79 -3.38
CA HIS A 393 -10.48 9.52 -3.83
C HIS A 393 -10.76 8.60 -2.65
N ALA A 394 -11.80 7.77 -2.78
CA ALA A 394 -12.21 6.81 -1.76
C ALA A 394 -11.07 5.87 -1.33
N ASP A 395 -11.26 5.27 -0.17
CA ASP A 395 -10.38 4.27 0.43
C ASP A 395 -8.98 4.80 0.73
N ILE A 396 -8.89 5.59 1.80
CA ILE A 396 -7.62 6.12 2.30
C ILE A 396 -6.78 4.96 2.84
N ARG A 397 -5.63 4.69 2.22
CA ARG A 397 -4.76 3.54 2.53
C ARG A 397 -3.66 3.86 3.52
N GLY A 398 -3.22 5.09 3.56
CA GLY A 398 -2.19 5.54 4.47
C GLY A 398 -2.16 7.05 4.60
N SER A 399 -1.50 7.52 5.64
CA SER A 399 -1.31 8.93 5.90
C SER A 399 0.01 9.20 6.61
N ARG A 400 0.49 10.43 6.50
CA ARG A 400 1.65 10.96 7.23
C ARG A 400 1.48 12.45 7.45
N SER A 401 1.99 12.95 8.55
CA SER A 401 2.27 14.38 8.73
C SER A 401 3.77 14.61 8.67
N GLU A 402 4.19 15.61 7.91
CA GLU A 402 5.59 16.00 7.76
C GLU A 402 5.70 17.50 7.58
N ASN A 403 6.40 18.20 8.48
CA ASN A 403 6.54 19.66 8.48
C ASN A 403 5.18 20.40 8.45
N GLY A 404 4.16 19.86 9.15
CA GLY A 404 2.80 20.40 9.17
C GLY A 404 1.96 20.10 7.93
N VAL A 405 2.49 19.35 6.98
CA VAL A 405 1.77 18.93 5.78
C VAL A 405 1.15 17.55 6.00
N PHE A 406 -0.16 17.44 5.82
CA PHE A 406 -0.81 16.13 5.75
C PHE A 406 -0.71 15.54 4.36
N TRP A 407 -0.33 14.27 4.30
CA TRP A 407 -0.30 13.44 3.10
C TRP A 407 -1.22 12.24 3.27
N VAL A 408 -1.93 11.88 2.20
CA VAL A 408 -2.73 10.64 2.13
C VAL A 408 -2.52 9.96 0.78
N ASN A 409 -2.49 8.64 0.80
CA ASN A 409 -2.54 7.81 -0.39
C ASN A 409 -3.86 7.03 -0.42
N THR A 410 -4.42 6.88 -1.60
CA THR A 410 -5.77 6.35 -1.82
C THR A 410 -5.81 5.34 -2.96
N ASP A 411 -6.96 4.79 -3.25
CA ASP A 411 -7.16 3.94 -4.43
C ASP A 411 -7.22 4.72 -5.75
N GLY A 412 -7.04 6.04 -5.71
CA GLY A 412 -7.01 6.89 -6.90
C GLY A 412 -5.76 7.73 -7.07
N PHE A 413 -5.21 8.27 -5.98
CA PHE A 413 -4.15 9.28 -6.03
C PHE A 413 -3.30 9.32 -4.77
N LEU A 414 -2.15 9.99 -4.88
CA LEU A 414 -1.45 10.63 -3.77
C LEU A 414 -1.97 12.05 -3.63
N CYS A 415 -2.27 12.47 -2.39
CA CYS A 415 -2.77 13.82 -2.11
C CYS A 415 -2.03 14.46 -0.95
N LYS A 416 -1.93 15.79 -0.95
CA LYS A 416 -1.42 16.56 0.20
C LYS A 416 -2.32 17.73 0.57
N SER A 417 -2.28 18.10 1.84
CA SER A 417 -2.93 19.30 2.40
C SER A 417 -1.90 20.17 3.12
N LEU A 418 -1.93 21.46 2.85
CA LEU A 418 -1.08 22.49 3.48
C LEU A 418 -1.83 23.30 4.55
N ASP A 419 -3.10 23.01 4.78
CA ASP A 419 -4.02 23.77 5.64
C ASP A 419 -4.77 22.84 6.63
N ASN A 420 -4.03 21.91 7.21
CA ASN A 420 -4.53 20.96 8.21
C ASN A 420 -5.72 20.11 7.73
N GLY A 421 -5.73 19.70 6.46
CA GLY A 421 -6.75 18.84 5.89
C GLY A 421 -8.00 19.55 5.36
N THR A 422 -7.99 20.87 5.29
CA THR A 422 -9.15 21.65 4.78
C THR A 422 -9.26 21.55 3.27
N THR A 423 -8.13 21.71 2.56
CA THR A 423 -8.07 21.54 1.10
C THR A 423 -6.93 20.60 0.69
N TRP A 424 -7.07 19.96 -0.47
CA TRP A 424 -6.19 18.92 -0.93
C TRP A 424 -5.71 19.17 -2.36
N GLN A 425 -4.42 18.98 -2.57
CA GLN A 425 -3.80 18.91 -3.88
C GLN A 425 -3.63 17.44 -4.26
N ILE A 426 -4.08 17.08 -5.47
CA ILE A 426 -3.95 15.75 -6.07
C ILE A 426 -2.71 15.69 -6.93
N TYR A 427 -2.00 14.55 -6.92
CA TYR A 427 -0.90 14.25 -7.81
C TYR A 427 -1.35 13.29 -8.91
N GLU A 428 -1.20 13.74 -10.15
CA GLU A 428 -1.51 13.00 -11.37
C GLU A 428 -0.23 12.78 -12.20
N GLY A 429 -0.32 12.03 -13.30
CA GLY A 429 0.81 11.80 -14.21
C GLY A 429 1.42 10.40 -14.11
N GLN A 430 0.86 9.51 -13.29
CA GLN A 430 1.32 8.12 -13.16
C GLN A 430 0.32 7.17 -13.82
N SER A 431 0.81 6.24 -14.64
CA SER A 431 -0.01 5.19 -15.24
C SER A 431 -0.02 3.95 -14.33
N ILE A 432 -0.89 3.98 -13.30
CA ILE A 432 -0.94 2.96 -12.25
C ILE A 432 -2.30 2.25 -12.15
N ARG A 433 -3.09 2.29 -13.23
CA ARG A 433 -4.45 1.79 -13.25
C ARG A 433 -4.51 0.27 -13.19
N GLU A 434 -5.34 -0.26 -12.32
CA GLU A 434 -5.58 -1.70 -12.19
C GLU A 434 -6.71 -2.14 -13.12
N ASN A 435 -6.36 -2.52 -14.35
CA ASN A 435 -7.33 -2.87 -15.37
C ASN A 435 -7.84 -4.30 -15.23
N TYR A 436 -9.15 -4.48 -15.17
CA TYR A 436 -9.81 -5.79 -15.24
C TYR A 436 -9.93 -6.31 -16.67
N CYS A 437 -10.20 -5.41 -17.62
CA CYS A 437 -10.41 -5.77 -19.00
C CYS A 437 -10.06 -4.63 -19.96
N LEU A 438 -9.76 -5.01 -21.19
CA LEU A 438 -9.50 -4.11 -22.30
C LEU A 438 -10.37 -4.50 -23.48
N GLY A 439 -10.92 -3.51 -24.16
CA GLY A 439 -11.58 -3.66 -25.45
C GLY A 439 -10.90 -2.79 -26.49
N LEU A 440 -10.56 -3.39 -27.63
CA LEU A 440 -9.92 -2.71 -28.74
C LEU A 440 -10.91 -2.52 -29.89
N SER A 441 -10.93 -1.32 -30.48
CA SER A 441 -11.70 -1.09 -31.70
C SER A 441 -11.05 -1.78 -32.89
N GLN A 442 -11.83 -2.56 -33.63
CA GLN A 442 -11.35 -3.24 -34.83
C GLN A 442 -11.21 -2.29 -36.05
N SER A 443 -11.85 -1.13 -36.01
CA SER A 443 -11.86 -0.16 -37.11
C SER A 443 -10.96 1.07 -36.82
N ASN A 444 -10.63 1.32 -35.58
CA ASN A 444 -9.76 2.43 -35.17
C ASN A 444 -8.92 2.01 -33.97
N HIS A 445 -7.66 1.66 -34.23
CA HIS A 445 -6.72 1.20 -33.19
C HIS A 445 -6.34 2.27 -32.14
N GLU A 446 -6.63 3.56 -32.42
CA GLU A 446 -6.48 4.63 -31.42
C GLU A 446 -7.56 4.61 -30.34
N ARG A 447 -8.60 3.78 -30.50
CA ARG A 447 -9.69 3.68 -29.54
C ARG A 447 -9.60 2.40 -28.74
N THR A 448 -9.36 2.57 -27.45
CA THR A 448 -9.30 1.49 -26.45
C THR A 448 -10.27 1.83 -25.32
N ILE A 449 -11.05 0.86 -24.88
CA ILE A 449 -11.86 0.94 -23.66
C ILE A 449 -11.21 0.11 -22.57
N SER A 450 -11.17 0.63 -21.36
CA SER A 450 -10.61 -0.05 -20.18
C SER A 450 -11.55 0.07 -19.02
N GLY A 451 -11.83 -1.06 -18.38
CA GLY A 451 -12.52 -1.12 -17.09
C GLY A 451 -11.54 -1.47 -15.96
N SER A 452 -11.61 -0.77 -14.86
CA SER A 452 -10.62 -0.87 -13.79
C SER A 452 -11.23 -0.93 -12.39
N GLN A 453 -10.44 -1.43 -11.46
CA GLN A 453 -10.76 -1.48 -10.03
C GLN A 453 -10.97 -0.05 -9.50
N ASP A 454 -12.10 0.23 -8.87
CA ASP A 454 -12.48 1.48 -8.18
C ASP A 454 -12.32 2.79 -9.00
N ASN A 455 -11.84 2.70 -10.25
CA ASN A 455 -11.52 3.85 -11.10
C ASN A 455 -12.33 3.87 -12.41
N GLY A 456 -13.43 3.15 -12.44
CA GLY A 456 -14.43 3.20 -13.49
C GLY A 456 -14.02 2.63 -14.84
N THR A 457 -14.79 3.00 -15.86
CA THR A 457 -14.55 2.64 -17.25
C THR A 457 -14.18 3.88 -18.05
N SER A 458 -13.09 3.80 -18.80
CA SER A 458 -12.57 4.91 -19.60
C SER A 458 -12.35 4.50 -21.05
N ILE A 459 -12.46 5.47 -21.93
CA ILE A 459 -12.14 5.33 -23.35
C ILE A 459 -10.93 6.21 -23.67
N LYS A 460 -9.90 5.61 -24.29
CA LYS A 460 -8.84 6.36 -24.96
C LYS A 460 -9.38 6.92 -26.27
N THR A 461 -9.24 8.21 -26.44
CA THR A 461 -9.44 8.95 -27.67
C THR A 461 -8.09 9.34 -28.27
N GLU A 462 -8.05 10.00 -29.41
CA GLU A 462 -6.80 10.47 -30.03
C GLU A 462 -5.97 11.35 -29.09
N ASN A 463 -6.62 12.13 -28.21
CA ASN A 463 -5.96 13.16 -27.43
C ASN A 463 -6.01 12.94 -25.91
N SER A 464 -6.90 12.08 -25.39
CA SER A 464 -7.12 11.93 -23.95
C SER A 464 -7.73 10.59 -23.58
N TRP A 465 -7.71 10.30 -22.28
CA TRP A 465 -8.55 9.29 -21.67
C TRP A 465 -9.76 9.97 -21.03
N VAL A 466 -10.94 9.50 -21.37
CA VAL A 466 -12.22 10.05 -20.89
C VAL A 466 -12.94 9.00 -20.09
N GLU A 467 -13.26 9.33 -18.83
CA GLU A 467 -14.10 8.48 -17.98
C GLU A 467 -15.57 8.70 -18.34
N PHE A 468 -16.32 7.64 -18.56
CA PHE A 468 -17.75 7.71 -18.89
C PHE A 468 -18.64 6.86 -17.94
N TYR A 469 -18.07 6.06 -17.07
CA TYR A 469 -18.81 5.30 -16.08
C TYR A 469 -17.92 5.01 -14.85
N GLY A 470 -18.35 5.47 -13.69
CA GLY A 470 -17.62 5.31 -12.44
C GLY A 470 -17.78 3.92 -11.79
N ALA A 471 -17.32 3.78 -10.55
CA ALA A 471 -17.24 2.54 -9.78
C ALA A 471 -16.27 1.51 -10.37
N ASP A 472 -16.49 0.22 -10.10
CA ASP A 472 -15.73 -0.87 -10.74
C ASP A 472 -16.08 -0.97 -12.23
N GLY A 473 -15.10 -0.76 -13.07
CA GLY A 473 -15.21 -0.96 -14.51
C GLY A 473 -14.96 -2.43 -14.88
N MET A 474 -16.03 -3.18 -15.15
CA MET A 474 -15.95 -4.59 -15.56
C MET A 474 -16.48 -4.77 -16.96
#